data_bc0d8499d250435f2867f848737bc501
#
_entry.id   bc0d8499d250435f2867f848737bc501
#
_cell.length_a   1.000
_cell.length_b   1.000
_cell.length_c   1.000
_cell.angle_alpha   90.00
_cell.angle_beta   90.00
_cell.angle_gamma   90.00
#
_symmetry.space_group_name_H-M   'P 1'
#
loop_
_entity.id
_entity.type
_entity.pdbx_description
1 polymer ?
#
loop_
_entity_poly.entity_id
_entity_poly.type
_entity_poly.pdbx_seq_one_letter_code
_entity_poly.pdbx_strand_id
1 'polypeptide(L)'
;LDVRIESVGIDFIDGFLKIEIIGLLFLIFSLIGIINAFNIVDGFNGLLLTYCLSVLLTLILAYESSSGIDWLTYIVALFFAIFGVFLFNFPFGKLFLGDAGAYLLGALIPISLIEYTFDNGFSPWFVLAVLIYPVTEVFTSIVRKVFFRKMSAMQPDGLHFHMLVYKKISKKVGFRRVRLRHFVVTLFIFSINFPFLLAANLYKSDSIFLIFLCCWYLLFYIMIYFLMIPKYAFGKK
;
A
#
# COMPACT_ATOMS: atom_id res chain seq x y z
N LEU A 1 19.34 7.71 -10.92
CA LEU A 1 18.68 7.54 -9.62
C LEU A 1 19.63 6.72 -8.73
N ASP A 2 20.18 7.33 -7.70
CA ASP A 2 21.04 6.65 -6.71
C ASP A 2 20.20 6.34 -5.46
N VAL A 3 19.08 5.64 -5.66
CA VAL A 3 18.15 5.31 -4.59
C VAL A 3 18.80 4.32 -3.64
N ARG A 4 18.96 4.73 -2.38
CA ARG A 4 19.54 3.91 -1.32
C ARG A 4 18.70 4.00 -0.07
N ILE A 5 18.59 2.90 0.66
CA ILE A 5 18.05 2.90 2.03
C ILE A 5 19.24 2.72 2.98
N GLU A 6 19.74 3.82 3.51
CA GLU A 6 20.88 3.82 4.44
C GLU A 6 20.45 3.77 5.90
N SER A 7 19.20 4.08 6.18
CA SER A 7 18.64 4.11 7.52
C SER A 7 17.16 3.73 7.52
N VAL A 8 16.78 2.96 8.52
CA VAL A 8 15.40 2.70 8.92
C VAL A 8 15.10 3.29 10.31
N GLY A 9 16.03 4.08 10.88
CA GLY A 9 15.90 4.71 12.19
C GLY A 9 16.06 3.73 13.35
N ILE A 10 16.79 2.63 13.16
CA ILE A 10 17.16 1.66 14.18
C ILE A 10 18.66 1.43 14.08
N ASP A 11 19.46 1.97 15.01
CA ASP A 11 20.92 2.02 14.94
C ASP A 11 21.58 0.67 14.61
N PHE A 12 21.08 -0.41 15.21
CA PHE A 12 21.59 -1.75 14.94
C PHE A 12 21.39 -2.18 13.50
N ILE A 13 20.24 -1.91 12.91
CA ILE A 13 19.91 -2.26 11.51
C ILE A 13 20.65 -1.31 10.58
N ASP A 14 20.69 -0.03 10.91
CA ASP A 14 21.34 1.02 10.11
C ASP A 14 22.84 0.74 9.96
N GLY A 15 23.47 0.14 10.99
CA GLY A 15 24.87 -0.32 10.90
C GLY A 15 25.09 -1.34 9.77
N PHE A 16 24.15 -2.23 9.51
CA PHE A 16 24.20 -3.18 8.40
C PHE A 16 23.84 -2.53 7.06
N LEU A 17 22.82 -1.65 7.03
CA LEU A 17 22.34 -1.02 5.79
C LEU A 17 23.40 -0.08 5.18
N LYS A 18 24.30 0.47 5.97
CA LYS A 18 25.46 1.26 5.49
C LYS A 18 26.46 0.43 4.67
N ILE A 19 26.43 -0.91 4.80
CA ILE A 19 27.19 -1.78 3.92
C ILE A 19 26.44 -1.82 2.58
N GLU A 20 27.06 -1.26 1.54
CA GLU A 20 26.42 -1.00 0.23
C GLU A 20 25.64 -2.19 -0.33
N ILE A 21 26.26 -3.39 -0.33
CA ILE A 21 25.62 -4.60 -0.86
C ILE A 21 24.38 -5.00 -0.02
N ILE A 22 24.43 -4.81 1.29
CA ILE A 22 23.31 -5.17 2.19
C ILE A 22 22.16 -4.18 1.99
N GLY A 23 22.45 -2.87 1.93
CA GLY A 23 21.47 -1.83 1.65
C GLY A 23 20.81 -2.02 0.28
N LEU A 24 21.59 -2.37 -0.75
CA LEU A 24 21.06 -2.67 -2.07
C LEU A 24 20.15 -3.91 -2.08
N LEU A 25 20.56 -4.99 -1.44
CA LEU A 25 19.75 -6.20 -1.34
C LEU A 25 18.45 -5.94 -0.57
N PHE A 26 18.50 -5.15 0.50
CA PHE A 26 17.33 -4.76 1.26
C PHE A 26 16.36 -3.90 0.43
N LEU A 27 16.88 -2.93 -0.34
CA LEU A 27 16.08 -2.12 -1.26
C LEU A 27 15.40 -3.00 -2.33
N ILE A 28 16.15 -3.88 -2.99
CA ILE A 28 15.62 -4.78 -4.02
C ILE A 28 14.52 -5.68 -3.44
N PHE A 29 14.78 -6.29 -2.27
CA PHE A 29 13.80 -7.14 -1.59
C PHE A 29 12.52 -6.36 -1.25
N SER A 30 12.65 -5.16 -0.71
CA SER A 30 11.54 -4.29 -0.35
C SER A 30 10.72 -3.87 -1.57
N LEU A 31 11.40 -3.48 -2.67
CA LEU A 31 10.73 -3.10 -3.92
C LEU A 31 10.00 -4.28 -4.55
N ILE A 32 10.60 -5.47 -4.62
CA ILE A 32 9.92 -6.67 -5.13
C ILE A 32 8.66 -6.97 -4.31
N GLY A 33 8.77 -6.87 -2.98
CA GLY A 33 7.65 -7.08 -2.08
C GLY A 33 6.50 -6.11 -2.33
N ILE A 34 6.81 -4.82 -2.44
CA ILE A 34 5.78 -3.78 -2.62
C ILE A 34 5.19 -3.77 -4.03
N ILE A 35 5.98 -4.06 -5.06
CA ILE A 35 5.50 -4.22 -6.44
C ILE A 35 4.45 -5.34 -6.50
N ASN A 36 4.74 -6.49 -5.90
CA ASN A 36 3.77 -7.58 -5.81
C ASN A 36 2.54 -7.20 -4.95
N ALA A 37 2.74 -6.42 -3.90
CA ALA A 37 1.64 -5.95 -3.06
C ALA A 37 0.67 -5.05 -3.83
N PHE A 38 1.17 -4.16 -4.68
CA PHE A 38 0.35 -3.31 -5.55
C PHE A 38 -0.45 -4.14 -6.55
N ASN A 39 0.15 -5.16 -7.15
CA ASN A 39 -0.56 -6.08 -8.05
C ASN A 39 -1.68 -6.85 -7.31
N ILE A 40 -1.43 -7.28 -6.07
CA ILE A 40 -2.45 -7.94 -5.24
C ILE A 40 -3.60 -6.99 -4.91
N VAL A 41 -3.32 -5.71 -4.63
CA VAL A 41 -4.33 -4.70 -4.31
C VAL A 41 -5.18 -4.35 -5.53
N ASP A 42 -4.68 -4.49 -6.76
CA ASP A 42 -5.44 -4.20 -8.01
C ASP A 42 -6.55 -5.23 -8.30
N GLY A 43 -7.31 -5.59 -7.29
CA GLY A 43 -8.39 -6.59 -7.39
C GLY A 43 -9.76 -6.05 -7.80
N PHE A 44 -10.00 -4.74 -7.75
CA PHE A 44 -11.30 -4.11 -8.04
C PHE A 44 -11.13 -2.75 -8.71
N ASN A 45 -12.13 -2.38 -9.54
CA ASN A 45 -12.13 -1.10 -10.23
C ASN A 45 -11.86 0.06 -9.27
N GLY A 46 -10.83 0.84 -9.57
CA GLY A 46 -10.42 2.02 -8.82
C GLY A 46 -9.68 1.76 -7.50
N LEU A 47 -9.58 0.54 -7.02
CA LEU A 47 -9.03 0.28 -5.68
C LEU A 47 -7.56 0.73 -5.59
N LEU A 48 -6.70 0.17 -6.43
CA LEU A 48 -5.28 0.55 -6.46
C LEU A 48 -5.10 2.01 -6.85
N LEU A 49 -5.81 2.47 -7.89
CA LEU A 49 -5.71 3.85 -8.37
C LEU A 49 -6.13 4.87 -7.30
N THR A 50 -7.22 4.62 -6.55
CA THR A 50 -7.63 5.48 -5.42
C THR A 50 -6.55 5.51 -4.35
N TYR A 51 -5.95 4.36 -4.04
CA TYR A 51 -4.86 4.30 -3.07
C TYR A 51 -3.64 5.09 -3.55
N CYS A 52 -3.21 4.91 -4.79
CA CYS A 52 -2.10 5.67 -5.39
C CYS A 52 -2.35 7.18 -5.39
N LEU A 53 -3.57 7.61 -5.77
CA LEU A 53 -3.96 9.02 -5.73
C LEU A 53 -3.94 9.57 -4.30
N SER A 54 -4.35 8.77 -3.31
CA SER A 54 -4.30 9.17 -1.90
C SER A 54 -2.86 9.32 -1.39
N VAL A 55 -1.96 8.42 -1.79
CA VAL A 55 -0.53 8.50 -1.48
C VAL A 55 0.07 9.77 -2.09
N LEU A 56 -0.16 10.02 -3.38
CA LEU A 56 0.36 11.21 -4.05
C LEU A 56 -0.22 12.50 -3.46
N LEU A 57 -1.50 12.51 -3.09
CA LEU A 57 -2.10 13.63 -2.37
C LEU A 57 -1.42 13.86 -1.02
N THR A 58 -1.08 12.79 -0.29
CA THR A 58 -0.32 12.89 0.96
C THR A 58 1.04 13.54 0.72
N LEU A 59 1.76 13.19 -0.36
CA LEU A 59 3.03 13.81 -0.71
C LEU A 59 2.87 15.29 -1.13
N ILE A 60 1.83 15.63 -1.87
CA ILE A 60 1.52 17.03 -2.22
C ILE A 60 1.27 17.86 -0.95
N LEU A 61 0.52 17.31 0.01
CA LEU A 61 0.23 17.98 1.29
C LEU A 61 1.47 18.03 2.21
N ALA A 62 2.41 17.08 2.06
CA ALA A 62 3.66 17.06 2.81
C ALA A 62 4.74 17.99 2.23
N TYR A 63 4.50 18.55 1.04
CA TYR A 63 5.52 19.31 0.30
C TYR A 63 6.06 20.49 1.11
N GLU A 64 7.39 20.56 1.17
CA GLU A 64 8.17 21.65 1.73
C GLU A 64 9.15 22.17 0.66
N SER A 65 9.20 23.48 0.47
CA SER A 65 9.93 24.13 -0.64
C SER A 65 11.47 24.07 -0.50
N SER A 66 12.02 23.07 0.17
CA SER A 66 13.45 23.00 0.52
C SER A 66 14.32 22.13 -0.40
N SER A 67 13.70 21.33 -1.27
CA SER A 67 14.41 20.40 -2.14
C SER A 67 14.82 21.02 -3.48
N GLY A 68 16.05 20.75 -3.93
CA GLY A 68 16.58 21.23 -5.21
C GLY A 68 15.93 20.58 -6.45
N ILE A 69 15.15 19.54 -6.28
CA ILE A 69 14.34 18.90 -7.32
C ILE A 69 12.93 19.46 -7.22
N ASP A 70 12.30 19.76 -8.35
CA ASP A 70 10.90 20.17 -8.37
C ASP A 70 9.98 18.94 -8.17
N TRP A 71 10.00 18.41 -6.94
CA TRP A 71 9.19 17.29 -6.52
C TRP A 71 7.69 17.56 -6.69
N LEU A 72 7.26 18.80 -6.49
CA LEU A 72 5.85 19.15 -6.63
C LEU A 72 5.38 18.95 -8.07
N THR A 73 6.11 19.44 -9.05
CA THR A 73 5.77 19.26 -10.46
C THR A 73 5.73 17.78 -10.83
N TYR A 74 6.73 16.99 -10.40
CA TYR A 74 6.75 15.57 -10.68
C TYR A 74 5.57 14.82 -10.06
N ILE A 75 5.29 15.02 -8.76
CA ILE A 75 4.21 14.36 -8.04
C ILE A 75 2.84 14.76 -8.60
N VAL A 76 2.64 16.04 -8.92
CA VAL A 76 1.40 16.56 -9.53
C VAL A 76 1.21 15.98 -10.93
N ALA A 77 2.27 15.91 -11.75
CA ALA A 77 2.18 15.28 -13.07
C ALA A 77 1.78 13.80 -12.98
N LEU A 78 2.41 13.06 -12.06
CA LEU A 78 2.08 11.65 -11.81
C LEU A 78 0.65 11.50 -11.28
N PHE A 79 0.21 12.38 -10.38
CA PHE A 79 -1.17 12.40 -9.88
C PHE A 79 -2.18 12.55 -11.02
N PHE A 80 -1.99 13.51 -11.91
CA PHE A 80 -2.94 13.72 -13.02
C PHE A 80 -2.86 12.62 -14.07
N ALA A 81 -1.70 12.01 -14.31
CA ALA A 81 -1.58 10.84 -15.18
C ALA A 81 -2.40 9.66 -14.64
N ILE A 82 -2.28 9.36 -13.34
CA ILE A 82 -3.06 8.30 -12.68
C ILE A 82 -4.55 8.68 -12.63
N PHE A 83 -4.87 9.94 -12.36
CA PHE A 83 -6.25 10.43 -12.33
C PHE A 83 -6.94 10.27 -13.68
N GLY A 84 -6.23 10.50 -14.79
CA GLY A 84 -6.74 10.24 -16.14
C GLY A 84 -7.16 8.78 -16.32
N VAL A 85 -6.32 7.82 -15.92
CA VAL A 85 -6.67 6.38 -15.96
C VAL A 85 -7.83 6.06 -15.02
N PHE A 86 -7.83 6.64 -13.82
CA PHE A 86 -8.87 6.46 -12.82
C PHE A 86 -10.27 6.82 -13.34
N LEU A 87 -10.44 7.91 -14.07
CA LEU A 87 -11.74 8.33 -14.65
C LEU A 87 -12.36 7.29 -15.59
N PHE A 88 -11.54 6.49 -16.28
CA PHE A 88 -12.02 5.42 -17.15
C PHE A 88 -12.15 4.08 -16.42
N ASN A 89 -11.34 3.85 -15.40
CA ASN A 89 -11.39 2.63 -14.60
C ASN A 89 -12.54 2.65 -13.57
N PHE A 90 -12.71 3.75 -12.84
CA PHE A 90 -13.66 3.85 -11.74
C PHE A 90 -14.85 4.77 -12.07
N PRO A 91 -16.07 4.35 -11.74
CA PRO A 91 -16.49 3.04 -11.22
C PRO A 91 -16.82 2.02 -12.32
N PHE A 92 -16.74 2.42 -13.59
CA PHE A 92 -17.37 1.71 -14.71
C PHE A 92 -16.54 0.57 -15.29
N GLY A 93 -15.22 0.50 -15.00
CA GLY A 93 -14.32 -0.51 -15.54
C GLY A 93 -14.20 -0.48 -17.07
N LYS A 94 -14.16 0.74 -17.66
CA LYS A 94 -13.99 0.91 -19.12
C LYS A 94 -12.55 0.68 -19.56
N LEU A 95 -11.60 0.91 -18.66
CA LEU A 95 -10.18 0.68 -18.84
C LEU A 95 -9.66 -0.07 -17.62
N PHE A 96 -8.88 -1.12 -17.82
CA PHE A 96 -8.21 -1.86 -16.75
C PHE A 96 -6.74 -1.46 -16.69
N LEU A 97 -6.19 -1.36 -15.48
CA LEU A 97 -4.78 -1.06 -15.25
C LEU A 97 -3.90 -2.24 -15.71
N GLY A 98 -4.32 -3.46 -15.37
CA GLY A 98 -3.61 -4.70 -15.65
C GLY A 98 -2.31 -4.84 -14.86
N ASP A 99 -1.71 -6.01 -14.92
CA ASP A 99 -0.48 -6.33 -14.17
C ASP A 99 0.66 -5.36 -14.50
N ALA A 100 0.83 -5.00 -15.77
CA ALA A 100 1.88 -4.08 -16.20
C ALA A 100 1.73 -2.70 -15.55
N GLY A 101 0.51 -2.17 -15.49
CA GLY A 101 0.25 -0.89 -14.83
C GLY A 101 0.40 -0.98 -13.31
N ALA A 102 -0.07 -2.08 -12.69
CA ALA A 102 0.07 -2.29 -11.26
C ALA A 102 1.56 -2.41 -10.85
N TYR A 103 2.38 -3.12 -11.62
CA TYR A 103 3.82 -3.22 -11.39
C TYR A 103 4.53 -1.88 -11.61
N LEU A 104 4.16 -1.14 -12.66
CA LEU A 104 4.71 0.19 -12.91
C LEU A 104 4.44 1.14 -11.74
N LEU A 105 3.20 1.22 -11.25
CA LEU A 105 2.85 2.04 -10.09
C LEU A 105 3.51 1.54 -8.81
N GLY A 106 3.61 0.20 -8.65
CA GLY A 106 4.30 -0.44 -7.53
C GLY A 106 5.81 -0.21 -7.51
N ALA A 107 6.42 0.21 -8.62
CA ALA A 107 7.80 0.66 -8.69
C ALA A 107 7.91 2.18 -8.51
N LEU A 108 7.17 2.96 -9.31
CA LEU A 108 7.31 4.43 -9.35
C LEU A 108 6.95 5.09 -8.00
N ILE A 109 5.82 4.70 -7.40
CA ILE A 109 5.35 5.36 -6.17
C ILE A 109 6.27 5.11 -4.97
N PRO A 110 6.69 3.87 -4.66
CA PRO A 110 7.61 3.64 -3.54
C PRO A 110 8.99 4.27 -3.76
N ILE A 111 9.54 4.22 -4.97
CA ILE A 111 10.82 4.86 -5.28
C ILE A 111 10.71 6.37 -5.04
N SER A 112 9.70 7.02 -5.61
CA SER A 112 9.47 8.46 -5.41
C SER A 112 9.25 8.81 -3.94
N LEU A 113 8.53 7.98 -3.20
CA LEU A 113 8.27 8.17 -1.77
C LEU A 113 9.56 8.05 -0.94
N ILE A 114 10.42 7.09 -1.26
CA ILE A 114 11.71 6.91 -0.58
C ILE A 114 12.57 8.15 -0.82
N GLU A 115 12.83 8.52 -2.08
CA GLU A 115 13.65 9.68 -2.41
C GLU A 115 13.08 10.97 -1.80
N TYR A 116 11.78 11.21 -1.97
CA TYR A 116 11.13 12.39 -1.40
C TYR A 116 11.27 12.46 0.14
N THR A 117 11.17 11.32 0.81
CA THR A 117 11.30 11.23 2.28
C THR A 117 12.71 11.60 2.72
N PHE A 118 13.74 11.07 2.05
CA PHE A 118 15.15 11.37 2.39
C PHE A 118 15.54 12.79 2.03
N ASP A 119 15.14 13.31 0.87
CA ASP A 119 15.44 14.67 0.43
C ASP A 119 14.87 15.74 1.36
N ASN A 120 13.73 15.47 1.99
CA ASN A 120 13.07 16.38 2.92
C ASN A 120 13.43 16.09 4.40
N GLY A 121 14.30 15.13 4.69
CA GLY A 121 14.70 14.78 6.06
C GLY A 121 13.55 14.24 6.91
N PHE A 122 12.53 13.62 6.30
CA PHE A 122 11.45 12.99 7.04
C PHE A 122 11.90 11.65 7.63
N SER A 123 11.15 11.15 8.58
CA SER A 123 11.43 9.85 9.17
C SER A 123 11.35 8.72 8.13
N PRO A 124 12.27 7.73 8.11
CA PRO A 124 12.14 6.54 7.28
C PRO A 124 10.84 5.76 7.51
N TRP A 125 10.26 5.86 8.70
CA TRP A 125 8.98 5.24 9.05
C TRP A 125 7.79 5.86 8.32
N PHE A 126 7.97 7.08 7.75
CA PHE A 126 6.95 7.70 6.90
C PHE A 126 6.69 6.86 5.65
N VAL A 127 7.74 6.32 5.02
CA VAL A 127 7.61 5.41 3.86
C VAL A 127 6.75 4.20 4.21
N LEU A 128 7.03 3.54 5.35
CA LEU A 128 6.25 2.38 5.79
C LEU A 128 4.80 2.77 6.14
N ALA A 129 4.60 3.89 6.87
CA ALA A 129 3.28 4.35 7.26
C ALA A 129 2.39 4.68 6.06
N VAL A 130 2.97 5.28 5.01
CA VAL A 130 2.25 5.58 3.76
C VAL A 130 1.97 4.32 2.95
N LEU A 131 2.83 3.30 2.98
CA LEU A 131 2.66 2.03 2.26
C LEU A 131 2.06 0.91 3.13
N ILE A 132 1.54 1.23 4.32
CA ILE A 132 1.14 0.23 5.31
C ILE A 132 0.04 -0.72 4.83
N TYR A 133 -0.92 -0.25 4.03
CA TYR A 133 -2.01 -1.08 3.54
C TYR A 133 -1.55 -2.21 2.62
N PRO A 134 -0.85 -1.98 1.50
CA PRO A 134 -0.34 -3.06 0.66
C PRO A 134 0.65 -3.96 1.40
N VAL A 135 1.47 -3.42 2.29
CA VAL A 135 2.40 -4.21 3.12
C VAL A 135 1.63 -5.17 4.03
N THR A 136 0.60 -4.69 4.73
CA THR A 136 -0.19 -5.56 5.62
C THR A 136 -1.01 -6.60 4.86
N GLU A 137 -1.50 -6.29 3.65
CA GLU A 137 -2.18 -7.27 2.78
C GLU A 137 -1.27 -8.46 2.45
N VAL A 138 -0.05 -8.19 2.03
CA VAL A 138 0.92 -9.26 1.71
C VAL A 138 1.34 -9.99 2.96
N PHE A 139 1.72 -9.28 4.01
CA PHE A 139 2.18 -9.87 5.26
C PHE A 139 1.14 -10.83 5.86
N THR A 140 -0.10 -10.37 6.01
CA THR A 140 -1.19 -11.20 6.54
C THR A 140 -1.51 -12.39 5.62
N SER A 141 -1.40 -12.21 4.30
CA SER A 141 -1.58 -13.30 3.33
C SER A 141 -0.50 -14.37 3.49
N ILE A 142 0.77 -13.97 3.61
CA ILE A 142 1.90 -14.89 3.81
C ILE A 142 1.73 -15.65 5.14
N VAL A 143 1.51 -14.93 6.24
CA VAL A 143 1.32 -15.53 7.56
C VAL A 143 0.17 -16.55 7.53
N ARG A 144 -0.97 -16.19 6.96
CA ARG A 144 -2.11 -17.10 6.85
C ARG A 144 -1.78 -18.34 6.03
N LYS A 145 -1.17 -18.19 4.85
CA LYS A 145 -0.87 -19.31 3.95
C LYS A 145 0.15 -20.26 4.57
N VAL A 146 1.24 -19.71 5.09
CA VAL A 146 2.36 -20.53 5.62
C VAL A 146 1.97 -21.17 6.94
N PHE A 147 1.53 -20.40 7.93
CA PHE A 147 1.34 -20.90 9.30
C PHE A 147 -0.01 -21.56 9.53
N PHE A 148 -1.10 -21.07 8.93
CA PHE A 148 -2.43 -21.59 9.19
C PHE A 148 -2.92 -22.59 8.14
N ARG A 149 -2.54 -22.42 6.87
CA ARG A 149 -3.01 -23.26 5.77
C ARG A 149 -2.00 -24.26 5.26
N LYS A 150 -0.73 -24.15 5.71
CA LYS A 150 0.39 -24.99 5.25
C LYS A 150 0.51 -25.02 3.71
N MET A 151 0.30 -23.88 3.08
CA MET A 151 0.37 -23.68 1.64
C MET A 151 1.58 -22.81 1.29
N SER A 152 2.04 -22.89 0.04
CA SER A 152 3.05 -21.95 -0.45
C SER A 152 2.56 -20.51 -0.36
N ALA A 153 3.44 -19.59 0.05
CA ALA A 153 3.15 -18.15 0.09
C ALA A 153 2.73 -17.61 -1.29
N MET A 154 3.25 -18.19 -2.38
CA MET A 154 3.00 -17.76 -3.75
C MET A 154 1.69 -18.33 -4.34
N GLN A 155 1.05 -19.30 -3.70
CA GLN A 155 -0.18 -19.89 -4.22
C GLN A 155 -1.33 -18.88 -4.14
N PRO A 156 -2.08 -18.61 -5.24
CA PRO A 156 -3.20 -17.68 -5.21
C PRO A 156 -4.28 -18.14 -4.24
N ASP A 157 -4.88 -17.22 -3.49
CA ASP A 157 -6.10 -17.49 -2.73
C ASP A 157 -7.05 -16.28 -2.74
N GLY A 158 -8.34 -16.53 -2.58
CA GLY A 158 -9.38 -15.49 -2.60
C GLY A 158 -9.70 -14.93 -1.20
N LEU A 159 -8.72 -14.79 -0.31
CA LEU A 159 -8.89 -14.38 1.08
C LEU A 159 -8.16 -13.08 1.42
N HIS A 160 -7.82 -12.27 0.43
CA HIS A 160 -7.35 -10.90 0.65
C HIS A 160 -8.44 -10.04 1.28
N PHE A 161 -8.08 -9.04 2.05
CA PHE A 161 -9.04 -8.23 2.81
C PHE A 161 -10.10 -7.59 1.90
N HIS A 162 -9.68 -6.96 0.81
CA HIS A 162 -10.60 -6.39 -0.18
C HIS A 162 -11.55 -7.43 -0.78
N MET A 163 -11.10 -8.68 -0.98
CA MET A 163 -11.96 -9.78 -1.45
C MET A 163 -12.95 -10.24 -0.38
N LEU A 164 -12.57 -10.23 0.89
CA LEU A 164 -13.48 -10.54 2.00
C LEU A 164 -14.57 -9.47 2.13
N VAL A 165 -14.19 -8.19 2.04
CA VAL A 165 -15.12 -7.06 2.00
C VAL A 165 -16.10 -7.22 0.84
N TYR A 166 -15.61 -7.52 -0.37
CA TYR A 166 -16.44 -7.75 -1.54
C TYR A 166 -17.44 -8.90 -1.34
N LYS A 167 -16.99 -10.03 -0.80
CA LYS A 167 -17.87 -11.18 -0.51
C LYS A 167 -18.97 -10.81 0.49
N LYS A 168 -18.65 -10.02 1.51
CA LYS A 168 -19.61 -9.57 2.53
C LYS A 168 -20.62 -8.57 1.97
N ILE A 169 -20.19 -7.63 1.16
CA ILE A 169 -21.04 -6.67 0.45
C ILE A 169 -21.94 -7.37 -0.56
N SER A 170 -21.42 -8.35 -1.30
CA SER A 170 -22.17 -9.10 -2.32
C SER A 170 -23.41 -9.80 -1.74
N LYS A 171 -23.33 -10.29 -0.50
CA LYS A 171 -24.46 -10.88 0.20
C LYS A 171 -25.59 -9.88 0.52
N LYS A 172 -25.23 -8.59 0.71
CA LYS A 172 -26.20 -7.53 1.07
C LYS A 172 -26.77 -6.83 -0.15
N VAL A 173 -25.95 -6.54 -1.17
CA VAL A 173 -26.30 -5.71 -2.34
C VAL A 173 -26.89 -6.53 -3.49
N GLY A 174 -26.70 -7.85 -3.47
CA GLY A 174 -27.17 -8.77 -4.53
C GLY A 174 -26.19 -8.88 -5.71
N PHE A 175 -26.21 -10.06 -6.36
CA PHE A 175 -25.21 -10.42 -7.38
C PHE A 175 -25.29 -9.62 -8.68
N ARG A 176 -26.44 -9.05 -9.03
CA ARG A 176 -26.65 -8.34 -10.31
C ARG A 176 -25.97 -6.95 -10.39
N ARG A 177 -25.55 -6.36 -9.26
CA ARG A 177 -25.00 -4.99 -9.19
C ARG A 177 -23.48 -4.99 -9.03
N VAL A 178 -22.74 -5.60 -9.96
CA VAL A 178 -21.27 -5.74 -9.88
C VAL A 178 -20.56 -4.38 -9.72
N ARG A 179 -20.92 -3.39 -10.54
CA ARG A 179 -20.31 -2.04 -10.49
C ARG A 179 -20.49 -1.37 -9.13
N LEU A 180 -21.69 -1.47 -8.55
CA LEU A 180 -21.97 -0.91 -7.24
C LEU A 180 -21.14 -1.60 -6.14
N ARG A 181 -20.90 -2.90 -6.27
CA ARG A 181 -20.06 -3.63 -5.31
C ARG A 181 -18.60 -3.18 -5.37
N HIS A 182 -18.03 -3.01 -6.58
CA HIS A 182 -16.67 -2.46 -6.75
C HIS A 182 -16.59 -1.06 -6.15
N PHE A 183 -17.55 -0.20 -6.47
CA PHE A 183 -17.65 1.15 -5.91
C PHE A 183 -17.63 1.15 -4.37
N VAL A 184 -18.49 0.34 -3.73
CA VAL A 184 -18.59 0.30 -2.27
C VAL A 184 -17.33 -0.29 -1.64
N VAL A 185 -16.70 -1.31 -2.25
CA VAL A 185 -15.43 -1.87 -1.76
C VAL A 185 -14.33 -0.81 -1.79
N THR A 186 -14.16 -0.13 -2.92
CA THR A 186 -13.14 0.91 -3.08
C THR A 186 -13.34 2.04 -2.08
N LEU A 187 -14.57 2.55 -1.93
CA LEU A 187 -14.85 3.59 -0.93
C LEU A 187 -14.64 3.11 0.51
N PHE A 188 -14.99 1.88 0.82
CA PHE A 188 -14.79 1.32 2.16
C PHE A 188 -13.29 1.23 2.49
N ILE A 189 -12.48 0.69 1.58
CA ILE A 189 -11.03 0.60 1.76
C ILE A 189 -10.40 1.99 1.84
N PHE A 190 -10.83 2.93 0.98
CA PHE A 190 -10.39 4.33 1.04
C PHE A 190 -10.70 4.96 2.40
N SER A 191 -11.93 4.84 2.90
CA SER A 191 -12.33 5.44 4.19
C SER A 191 -11.55 4.90 5.39
N ILE A 192 -11.04 3.67 5.31
CA ILE A 192 -10.16 3.12 6.34
C ILE A 192 -8.74 3.70 6.20
N ASN A 193 -8.20 3.74 4.98
CA ASN A 193 -6.79 4.07 4.76
C ASN A 193 -6.50 5.58 4.83
N PHE A 194 -7.40 6.40 4.30
CA PHE A 194 -7.15 7.84 4.16
C PHE A 194 -6.87 8.57 5.49
N PRO A 195 -7.58 8.29 6.62
CA PRO A 195 -7.24 8.89 7.90
C PRO A 195 -5.82 8.55 8.40
N PHE A 196 -5.35 7.32 8.13
CA PHE A 196 -3.99 6.91 8.48
C PHE A 196 -2.93 7.63 7.62
N LEU A 197 -3.20 7.84 6.34
CA LEU A 197 -2.35 8.63 5.45
C LEU A 197 -2.25 10.09 5.91
N LEU A 198 -3.37 10.68 6.32
CA LEU A 198 -3.39 12.04 6.87
C LEU A 198 -2.61 12.13 8.20
N ALA A 199 -2.77 11.15 9.08
CA ALA A 199 -2.02 11.10 10.34
C ALA A 199 -0.51 10.92 10.07
N ALA A 200 -0.12 10.06 9.13
CA ALA A 200 1.27 9.91 8.71
C ALA A 200 1.84 11.23 8.19
N ASN A 201 1.08 11.98 7.39
CA ASN A 201 1.51 13.28 6.87
C ASN A 201 1.72 14.31 7.99
N LEU A 202 0.80 14.40 8.95
CA LEU A 202 0.89 15.36 10.06
C LEU A 202 2.13 15.12 10.94
N TYR A 203 2.58 13.89 11.06
CA TYR A 203 3.69 13.48 11.92
C TYR A 203 4.87 12.87 11.11
N LYS A 204 5.05 13.31 9.87
CA LYS A 204 6.02 12.77 8.91
C LYS A 204 7.47 12.70 9.39
N SER A 205 7.85 13.57 10.34
CA SER A 205 9.20 13.62 10.92
C SER A 205 9.29 12.96 12.32
N ASP A 206 8.17 12.53 12.90
CA ASP A 206 8.15 11.90 14.22
C ASP A 206 8.19 10.37 14.09
N SER A 207 9.38 9.80 14.23
CA SER A 207 9.59 8.34 14.11
C SER A 207 8.80 7.55 15.16
N ILE A 208 8.70 8.04 16.39
CA ILE A 208 8.01 7.31 17.48
C ILE A 208 6.52 7.24 17.19
N PHE A 209 5.92 8.37 16.80
CA PHE A 209 4.51 8.40 16.41
C PHE A 209 4.23 7.51 15.21
N LEU A 210 5.09 7.54 14.19
CA LEU A 210 4.90 6.73 12.97
C LEU A 210 5.01 5.22 13.25
N ILE A 211 5.94 4.81 14.11
CA ILE A 211 6.04 3.41 14.57
C ILE A 211 4.74 3.01 15.28
N PHE A 212 4.27 3.84 16.22
CA PHE A 212 3.01 3.61 16.91
C PHE A 212 1.83 3.53 15.95
N LEU A 213 1.76 4.43 14.97
CA LEU A 213 0.73 4.46 13.94
C LEU A 213 0.74 3.16 13.09
N CYS A 214 1.92 2.68 12.69
CA CYS A 214 2.06 1.42 11.96
C CYS A 214 1.60 0.21 12.80
N CYS A 215 2.00 0.14 14.07
CA CYS A 215 1.56 -0.92 14.98
C CYS A 215 0.04 -0.87 15.20
N TRP A 216 -0.52 0.32 15.41
CA TRP A 216 -1.96 0.52 15.54
C TRP A 216 -2.71 0.10 14.30
N TYR A 217 -2.24 0.50 13.11
CA TYR A 217 -2.84 0.08 11.84
C TYR A 217 -2.84 -1.43 11.69
N LEU A 218 -1.72 -2.09 11.96
CA LEU A 218 -1.60 -3.54 11.86
C LEU A 218 -2.59 -4.26 12.79
N LEU A 219 -2.71 -3.83 14.04
CA LEU A 219 -3.67 -4.40 15.00
C LEU A 219 -5.11 -4.16 14.55
N PHE A 220 -5.43 -2.96 14.11
CA PHE A 220 -6.75 -2.61 13.58
C PHE A 220 -7.10 -3.43 12.34
N TYR A 221 -6.16 -3.55 11.40
CA TYR A 221 -6.33 -4.38 10.19
C TYR A 221 -6.58 -5.84 10.56
N ILE A 222 -5.75 -6.42 11.42
CA ILE A 222 -5.88 -7.81 11.87
C ILE A 222 -7.24 -8.02 12.53
N MET A 223 -7.67 -7.11 13.41
CA MET A 223 -8.98 -7.19 14.07
C MET A 223 -10.12 -7.25 13.05
N ILE A 224 -10.17 -6.31 12.10
CA ILE A 224 -11.22 -6.28 11.07
C ILE A 224 -11.13 -7.51 10.16
N TYR A 225 -9.92 -7.93 9.81
CA TYR A 225 -9.67 -9.11 9.00
C TYR A 225 -10.26 -10.37 9.65
N PHE A 226 -10.02 -10.59 10.93
CA PHE A 226 -10.57 -11.73 11.68
C PHE A 226 -12.10 -11.68 11.79
N LEU A 227 -12.70 -10.49 11.85
CA LEU A 227 -14.18 -10.34 11.82
C LEU A 227 -14.79 -10.68 10.45
N MET A 228 -13.99 -10.65 9.39
CA MET A 228 -14.45 -10.89 8.02
C MET A 228 -14.12 -12.29 7.50
N ILE A 229 -13.04 -12.90 7.98
CA ILE A 229 -12.55 -14.17 7.47
C ILE A 229 -13.53 -15.33 7.83
N PRO A 230 -13.87 -16.20 6.88
CA PRO A 230 -14.71 -17.35 7.18
C PRO A 230 -13.93 -18.42 7.95
N LYS A 231 -14.64 -19.15 8.83
CA LYS A 231 -14.03 -20.17 9.70
C LYS A 231 -13.21 -21.24 8.96
N TYR A 232 -13.61 -21.60 7.75
CA TYR A 232 -12.87 -22.59 6.92
C TYR A 232 -11.51 -22.08 6.42
N ALA A 233 -11.21 -20.80 6.56
CA ALA A 233 -9.94 -20.24 6.11
C ALA A 233 -8.75 -20.65 6.98
N PHE A 234 -8.98 -21.14 8.19
CA PHE A 234 -7.94 -21.57 9.13
C PHE A 234 -7.68 -23.09 9.10
N GLY A 235 -8.01 -23.73 7.99
CA GLY A 235 -7.85 -25.18 7.85
C GLY A 235 -9.01 -25.93 8.48
N LYS A 236 -9.58 -26.87 7.80
CA LYS A 236 -10.47 -27.72 8.32
C LYS A 236 -10.29 -29.09 7.98
N LYS A 237 -10.43 -29.63 8.84
CA LYS A 237 -10.73 -30.99 9.19
C LYS A 237 -11.21 -31.82 8.02
#